data_2546dd6bff78a2a5c67de8b84efa25e6
#
_entry.id   2546dd6bff78a2a5c67de8b84efa25e6
#
_cell.length_a   1.000
_cell.length_b   1.000
_cell.length_c   1.000
_cell.angle_alpha   90.00
_cell.angle_beta   90.00
_cell.angle_gamma   90.00
#
_symmetry.space_group_name_H-M   'P 1'
#
loop_
_entity.id
_entity.type
_entity.pdbx_description
1 polymer ?
#
loop_
_entity_poly.entity_id
_entity_poly.type
_entity_poly.pdbx_seq_one_letter_code
_entity_poly.pdbx_strand_id
1 'polypeptide(L)'
;MGKGTTELVDLLIVLGMGAVVPLGLALVDEPGLTRVRRLWPLAAVPGALSLWLPRGGLATGFAALYALGTLAVALHAPLRLARTRSLAPAEVAVLTALAAPSVAGTALVAERSGYPLFGFEPHILALTVPHFHYAGFTAALVAGLVCRAARPGSAAARCAALSVPAGTLLVLAGYFLGDWWQFAGAAVLTTGMWLVGLVTWRELRPHGGDPVTARLLAASSAVLALTMLLALWWALGRAAGLPHPTLTWMAATHGVGNALGFALCALLAWRRIAARRIAARRTTAGQPTAGPLTASTETAR
;
A
#
# COMPACT_ATOMS: atom_id res chain seq x y z
N MET A 1 11.15 3.03 -23.29
CA MET A 1 9.78 2.49 -23.25
C MET A 1 9.02 2.92 -24.50
N GLY A 2 8.17 2.05 -25.09
CA GLY A 2 7.26 2.44 -26.17
C GLY A 2 6.11 3.32 -25.65
N LYS A 3 5.47 4.11 -26.54
CA LYS A 3 4.39 5.04 -26.17
C LYS A 3 3.27 4.40 -25.33
N GLY A 4 2.75 3.24 -25.76
CA GLY A 4 1.69 2.55 -25.02
C GLY A 4 2.10 2.07 -23.61
N THR A 5 3.38 1.73 -23.40
CA THR A 5 3.90 1.38 -22.07
C THR A 5 3.96 2.61 -21.16
N THR A 6 4.35 3.76 -21.69
CA THR A 6 4.38 5.02 -20.94
C THR A 6 2.96 5.41 -20.51
N GLU A 7 2.00 5.38 -21.44
CA GLU A 7 0.59 5.65 -21.14
C GLU A 7 0.00 4.72 -20.06
N LEU A 8 0.35 3.43 -20.11
CA LEU A 8 -0.06 2.46 -19.08
C LEU A 8 0.54 2.79 -17.71
N VAL A 9 1.82 3.14 -17.67
CA VAL A 9 2.49 3.54 -16.42
C VAL A 9 1.86 4.80 -15.85
N ASP A 10 1.56 5.81 -16.69
CA ASP A 10 0.89 7.03 -16.28
C ASP A 10 -0.50 6.76 -15.70
N LEU A 11 -1.28 5.86 -16.31
CA LEU A 11 -2.58 5.43 -15.77
C LEU A 11 -2.44 4.73 -14.41
N LEU A 12 -1.42 3.89 -14.23
CA LEU A 12 -1.14 3.27 -12.93
C LEU A 12 -0.75 4.32 -11.88
N ILE A 13 0.04 5.33 -12.26
CA ILE A 13 0.39 6.45 -11.38
C ILE A 13 -0.88 7.21 -10.95
N VAL A 14 -1.75 7.55 -11.90
CA VAL A 14 -3.02 8.26 -11.62
C VAL A 14 -3.93 7.46 -10.72
N LEU A 15 -4.07 6.16 -10.95
CA LEU A 15 -4.84 5.28 -10.08
C LEU A 15 -4.25 5.25 -8.66
N GLY A 16 -2.91 5.23 -8.55
CA GLY A 16 -2.20 5.34 -7.28
C GLY A 16 -2.55 6.63 -6.53
N MET A 17 -2.41 7.78 -7.21
CA MET A 17 -2.66 9.10 -6.64
C MET A 17 -4.13 9.34 -6.31
N GLY A 18 -5.04 8.98 -7.23
CA GLY A 18 -6.45 9.34 -7.15
C GLY A 18 -7.31 8.39 -6.32
N ALA A 19 -6.93 7.12 -6.24
CA ALA A 19 -7.73 6.11 -5.55
C ALA A 19 -6.95 5.38 -4.45
N VAL A 20 -5.83 4.76 -4.77
CA VAL A 20 -5.15 3.82 -3.88
C VAL A 20 -4.62 4.52 -2.62
N VAL A 21 -3.89 5.60 -2.76
CA VAL A 21 -3.37 6.36 -1.60
C VAL A 21 -4.50 6.90 -0.73
N PRO A 22 -5.51 7.65 -1.22
CA PRO A 22 -6.57 8.16 -0.36
C PRO A 22 -7.45 7.08 0.27
N LEU A 23 -7.69 5.95 -0.41
CA LEU A 23 -8.39 4.79 0.18
C LEU A 23 -7.58 4.19 1.33
N GLY A 24 -6.27 4.03 1.15
CA GLY A 24 -5.39 3.48 2.16
C GLY A 24 -5.22 4.42 3.37
N LEU A 25 -5.02 5.71 3.14
CA LEU A 25 -4.94 6.70 4.23
C LEU A 25 -6.20 6.72 5.11
N ALA A 26 -7.35 6.36 4.55
CA ALA A 26 -8.60 6.23 5.31
C ALA A 26 -8.62 5.03 6.27
N LEU A 27 -7.69 4.10 6.14
CA LEU A 27 -7.55 2.92 6.99
C LEU A 27 -6.49 3.09 8.09
N VAL A 28 -5.72 4.17 8.02
CA VAL A 28 -4.73 4.50 9.04
C VAL A 28 -5.41 5.34 10.13
N ASP A 29 -5.47 4.78 11.34
CA ASP A 29 -5.93 5.51 12.52
C ASP A 29 -4.80 6.40 13.05
N GLU A 30 -4.77 7.65 12.56
CA GLU A 30 -3.75 8.65 12.92
C GLU A 30 -4.36 10.04 12.97
N PRO A 31 -4.23 10.77 14.11
CA PRO A 31 -4.64 12.16 14.22
C PRO A 31 -4.03 13.04 13.14
N GLY A 32 -4.80 13.92 12.56
CA GLY A 32 -4.33 14.83 11.51
C GLY A 32 -4.42 14.29 10.08
N LEU A 33 -4.37 12.98 9.84
CA LEU A 33 -4.52 12.41 8.49
C LEU A 33 -5.88 12.76 7.85
N THR A 34 -6.92 13.00 8.64
CA THR A 34 -8.21 13.45 8.11
C THR A 34 -8.08 14.78 7.36
N ARG A 35 -7.26 15.73 7.88
CA ARG A 35 -6.98 17.00 7.19
C ARG A 35 -6.18 16.77 5.91
N VAL A 36 -5.11 15.97 5.98
CA VAL A 36 -4.30 15.61 4.80
C VAL A 36 -5.17 14.96 3.71
N ARG A 37 -6.06 14.04 4.08
CA ARG A 37 -6.98 13.41 3.12
C ARG A 37 -7.95 14.39 2.48
N ARG A 38 -8.47 15.36 3.23
CA ARG A 38 -9.37 16.39 2.68
C ARG A 38 -8.64 17.29 1.67
N LEU A 39 -7.38 17.58 1.93
CA LEU A 39 -6.54 18.42 1.07
C LEU A 39 -5.82 17.62 -0.03
N TRP A 40 -5.88 16.28 0.02
CA TRP A 40 -5.19 15.40 -0.91
C TRP A 40 -5.47 15.69 -2.40
N PRO A 41 -6.71 16.03 -2.82
CA PRO A 41 -6.97 16.39 -4.21
C PRO A 41 -6.13 17.57 -4.71
N LEU A 42 -5.76 18.53 -3.84
CA LEU A 42 -4.90 19.68 -4.19
C LEU A 42 -3.47 19.24 -4.54
N ALA A 43 -3.04 18.07 -4.11
CA ALA A 43 -1.77 17.47 -4.47
C ALA A 43 -1.94 16.47 -5.63
N ALA A 44 -2.91 15.56 -5.53
CA ALA A 44 -3.10 14.47 -6.48
C ALA A 44 -3.50 14.96 -7.89
N VAL A 45 -4.36 15.97 -7.98
CA VAL A 45 -4.80 16.50 -9.30
C VAL A 45 -3.67 17.16 -10.06
N PRO A 46 -2.89 18.11 -9.50
CA PRO A 46 -1.72 18.64 -10.19
C PRO A 46 -0.69 17.56 -10.52
N GLY A 47 -0.41 16.64 -9.57
CA GLY A 47 0.50 15.52 -9.82
C GLY A 47 0.07 14.66 -11.02
N ALA A 48 -1.20 14.34 -11.13
CA ALA A 48 -1.75 13.64 -12.29
C ALA A 48 -1.62 14.47 -13.56
N LEU A 49 -1.99 15.73 -13.54
CA LEU A 49 -1.89 16.63 -14.71
C LEU A 49 -0.44 16.78 -15.20
N SER A 50 0.55 16.73 -14.30
CA SER A 50 1.96 16.81 -14.68
C SER A 50 2.40 15.75 -15.68
N LEU A 51 1.75 14.57 -15.69
CA LEU A 51 2.10 13.45 -16.56
C LEU A 51 1.81 13.72 -18.04
N TRP A 52 0.78 14.53 -18.34
CA TRP A 52 0.39 14.88 -19.70
C TRP A 52 1.03 16.17 -20.22
N LEU A 53 1.78 16.88 -19.35
CA LEU A 53 2.54 18.06 -19.76
C LEU A 53 3.91 17.65 -20.31
N PRO A 54 4.49 18.38 -21.25
CA PRO A 54 5.90 18.23 -21.60
C PRO A 54 6.79 18.42 -20.37
N ARG A 55 7.88 17.62 -20.26
CA ARG A 55 8.88 17.85 -19.20
C ARG A 55 9.37 19.30 -19.21
N GLY A 56 9.50 19.89 -18.03
CA GLY A 56 9.91 21.27 -17.86
C GLY A 56 9.31 21.93 -16.63
N GLY A 57 9.48 23.22 -16.48
CA GLY A 57 9.15 23.97 -15.26
C GLY A 57 7.70 23.81 -14.80
N LEU A 58 6.72 23.87 -15.72
CA LEU A 58 5.30 23.73 -15.37
C LEU A 58 4.98 22.32 -14.86
N ALA A 59 5.43 21.27 -15.58
CA ALA A 59 5.25 19.87 -15.16
C ALA A 59 5.92 19.61 -13.81
N THR A 60 7.13 20.14 -13.61
CA THR A 60 7.88 20.05 -12.35
C THR A 60 7.14 20.75 -11.22
N GLY A 61 6.60 21.95 -11.44
CA GLY A 61 5.81 22.67 -10.43
C GLY A 61 4.58 21.88 -9.98
N PHE A 62 3.86 21.26 -10.92
CA PHE A 62 2.72 20.40 -10.60
C PHE A 62 3.14 19.12 -9.86
N ALA A 63 4.24 18.48 -10.26
CA ALA A 63 4.81 17.34 -9.55
C ALA A 63 5.28 17.72 -8.14
N ALA A 64 5.80 18.94 -7.95
CA ALA A 64 6.21 19.44 -6.63
C ALA A 64 5.02 19.60 -5.68
N LEU A 65 3.85 20.03 -6.16
CA LEU A 65 2.63 20.06 -5.35
C LEU A 65 2.24 18.65 -4.87
N TYR A 66 2.39 17.64 -5.74
CA TYR A 66 2.20 16.24 -5.34
C TYR A 66 3.23 15.80 -4.30
N ALA A 67 4.50 16.13 -4.50
CA ALA A 67 5.56 15.79 -3.57
C ALA A 67 5.32 16.43 -2.18
N LEU A 68 4.83 17.66 -2.10
CA LEU A 68 4.43 18.30 -0.84
C LEU A 68 3.30 17.55 -0.14
N GLY A 69 2.30 17.09 -0.90
CA GLY A 69 1.22 16.25 -0.35
C GLY A 69 1.74 14.92 0.19
N THR A 70 2.65 14.24 -0.52
CA THR A 70 3.27 13.00 -0.05
C THR A 70 4.18 13.21 1.14
N LEU A 71 4.90 14.32 1.20
CA LEU A 71 5.70 14.71 2.37
C LEU A 71 4.81 14.95 3.59
N ALA A 72 3.66 15.61 3.41
CA ALA A 72 2.69 15.79 4.49
C ALA A 72 2.21 14.45 5.07
N VAL A 73 2.00 13.42 4.21
CA VAL A 73 1.71 12.05 4.67
C VAL A 73 2.91 11.46 5.41
N ALA A 74 4.13 11.58 4.86
CA ALA A 74 5.33 11.00 5.42
C ALA A 74 5.68 11.57 6.82
N LEU A 75 5.39 12.85 7.07
CA LEU A 75 5.57 13.48 8.39
C LEU A 75 4.74 12.83 9.50
N HIS A 76 3.66 12.13 9.15
CA HIS A 76 2.90 11.36 10.13
C HIS A 76 3.63 10.09 10.62
N ALA A 77 4.66 9.60 9.91
CA ALA A 77 5.43 8.45 10.38
C ALA A 77 6.21 8.76 11.68
N PRO A 78 7.09 9.78 11.76
CA PRO A 78 7.75 10.13 13.00
C PRO A 78 6.79 10.60 14.09
N LEU A 79 5.72 11.32 13.76
CA LEU A 79 4.70 11.73 14.74
C LEU A 79 4.00 10.51 15.36
N ARG A 80 3.64 9.51 14.53
CA ARG A 80 3.08 8.26 15.00
C ARG A 80 4.05 7.49 15.88
N LEU A 81 5.31 7.36 15.46
CA LEU A 81 6.34 6.68 16.24
C LEU A 81 6.55 7.36 17.61
N ALA A 82 6.62 8.68 17.64
CA ALA A 82 6.74 9.45 18.89
C ALA A 82 5.55 9.22 19.84
N ARG A 83 4.33 9.11 19.28
CA ARG A 83 3.09 8.88 20.03
C ARG A 83 2.94 7.44 20.51
N THR A 84 3.17 6.47 19.64
CA THR A 84 2.97 5.04 19.96
C THR A 84 4.16 4.42 20.68
N ARG A 85 5.36 4.95 20.48
CA ARG A 85 6.65 4.42 20.98
C ARG A 85 6.79 2.92 20.70
N SER A 86 6.25 2.44 19.57
CA SER A 86 6.17 1.03 19.24
C SER A 86 6.81 0.73 17.89
N LEU A 87 7.69 -0.26 17.88
CA LEU A 87 8.24 -0.90 16.70
C LEU A 87 7.70 -2.34 16.54
N ALA A 88 6.52 -2.63 17.09
CA ALA A 88 5.85 -3.89 16.83
C ALA A 88 5.69 -4.09 15.31
N PRO A 89 5.70 -5.33 14.79
CA PRO A 89 5.69 -5.60 13.35
C PRO A 89 4.60 -4.85 12.56
N ALA A 90 3.38 -4.81 13.08
CA ALA A 90 2.28 -4.08 12.47
C ALA A 90 2.51 -2.55 12.43
N GLU A 91 3.19 -1.98 13.44
CA GLU A 91 3.53 -0.56 13.47
C GLU A 91 4.65 -0.25 12.46
N VAL A 92 5.70 -1.08 12.38
CA VAL A 92 6.76 -0.93 11.37
C VAL A 92 6.17 -0.89 9.97
N ALA A 93 5.24 -1.80 9.66
CA ALA A 93 4.57 -1.82 8.37
C ALA A 93 3.77 -0.53 8.10
N VAL A 94 3.04 0.01 9.09
CA VAL A 94 2.29 1.27 8.94
C VAL A 94 3.22 2.48 8.83
N LEU A 95 4.32 2.54 9.58
CA LEU A 95 5.31 3.61 9.46
C LEU A 95 5.94 3.63 8.07
N THR A 96 6.28 2.46 7.52
CA THR A 96 6.76 2.32 6.13
C THR A 96 5.71 2.79 5.12
N ALA A 97 4.45 2.38 5.31
CA ALA A 97 3.37 2.83 4.43
C ALA A 97 3.22 4.35 4.43
N LEU A 98 3.33 5.01 5.59
CA LEU A 98 3.25 6.48 5.67
C LEU A 98 4.45 7.16 4.99
N ALA A 99 5.65 6.59 5.10
CA ALA A 99 6.86 7.17 4.51
C ALA A 99 6.97 6.96 2.98
N ALA A 100 6.52 5.81 2.48
CA ALA A 100 6.71 5.37 1.10
C ALA A 100 6.23 6.36 0.01
N PRO A 101 5.07 7.05 0.12
CA PRO A 101 4.63 8.01 -0.89
C PRO A 101 5.60 9.15 -1.15
N SER A 102 6.44 9.54 -0.16
CA SER A 102 7.43 10.59 -0.36
C SER A 102 8.52 10.22 -1.38
N VAL A 103 8.86 8.94 -1.47
CA VAL A 103 9.78 8.45 -2.51
C VAL A 103 9.13 8.58 -3.89
N ALA A 104 7.84 8.22 -4.01
CA ALA A 104 7.08 8.41 -5.24
C ALA A 104 7.02 9.88 -5.66
N GLY A 105 6.74 10.79 -4.71
CA GLY A 105 6.69 12.22 -4.97
C GLY A 105 8.05 12.79 -5.44
N THR A 106 9.13 12.40 -4.79
CA THR A 106 10.49 12.81 -5.16
C THR A 106 10.87 12.29 -6.55
N ALA A 107 10.58 11.02 -6.85
CA ALA A 107 10.83 10.42 -8.16
C ALA A 107 10.04 11.12 -9.26
N LEU A 108 8.78 11.51 -9.01
CA LEU A 108 7.96 12.23 -9.97
C LEU A 108 8.54 13.62 -10.28
N VAL A 109 8.96 14.36 -9.25
CA VAL A 109 9.59 15.69 -9.45
C VAL A 109 10.85 15.56 -10.31
N ALA A 110 11.72 14.61 -10.00
CA ALA A 110 12.95 14.39 -10.77
C ALA A 110 12.64 13.97 -12.21
N GLU A 111 11.67 13.09 -12.42
CA GLU A 111 11.25 12.64 -13.75
C GLU A 111 10.66 13.79 -14.57
N ARG A 112 9.77 14.62 -13.99
CA ARG A 112 9.14 15.76 -14.69
C ARG A 112 10.10 16.91 -14.97
N SER A 113 11.15 17.07 -14.14
CA SER A 113 12.23 18.04 -14.40
C SER A 113 13.27 17.53 -15.41
N GLY A 114 13.25 16.24 -15.75
CA GLY A 114 14.29 15.59 -16.56
C GLY A 114 15.62 15.43 -15.81
N TYR A 115 15.62 15.58 -14.48
CA TYR A 115 16.82 15.47 -13.65
C TYR A 115 17.12 13.98 -13.35
N PRO A 116 18.31 13.46 -13.69
CA PRO A 116 18.68 12.08 -13.44
C PRO A 116 19.03 11.88 -11.97
N LEU A 117 18.03 11.85 -11.11
CA LEU A 117 18.20 11.69 -9.66
C LEU A 117 19.02 10.43 -9.35
N PHE A 118 20.13 10.58 -8.64
CA PHE A 118 21.12 9.51 -8.39
C PHE A 118 21.67 8.81 -9.65
N GLY A 119 21.62 9.48 -10.81
CA GLY A 119 22.04 8.93 -12.10
C GLY A 119 21.02 8.02 -12.78
N PHE A 120 19.81 7.91 -12.23
CA PHE A 120 18.75 7.09 -12.86
C PHE A 120 18.10 7.81 -14.04
N GLU A 121 17.94 7.06 -15.12
CA GLU A 121 17.19 7.53 -16.29
C GLU A 121 15.73 7.86 -15.95
N PRO A 122 15.13 8.89 -16.60
CA PRO A 122 13.77 9.32 -16.31
C PRO A 122 12.73 8.20 -16.38
N HIS A 123 12.92 7.19 -17.25
CA HIS A 123 11.99 6.06 -17.34
C HIS A 123 12.02 5.14 -16.10
N ILE A 124 13.14 5.03 -15.39
CA ILE A 124 13.26 4.31 -14.13
C ILE A 124 12.56 5.10 -13.02
N LEU A 125 12.76 6.42 -13.01
CA LEU A 125 12.06 7.31 -12.06
C LEU A 125 10.55 7.26 -12.26
N ALA A 126 10.05 7.22 -13.51
CA ALA A 126 8.63 7.04 -13.81
C ALA A 126 8.07 5.73 -13.23
N LEU A 127 8.81 4.61 -13.34
CA LEU A 127 8.41 3.31 -12.77
C LEU A 127 8.50 3.29 -11.24
N THR A 128 9.37 4.09 -10.64
CA THR A 128 9.47 4.22 -9.17
C THR A 128 8.18 4.76 -8.56
N VAL A 129 7.49 5.65 -9.24
CA VAL A 129 6.25 6.26 -8.72
C VAL A 129 5.17 5.22 -8.41
N PRO A 130 4.67 4.43 -9.37
CA PRO A 130 3.66 3.41 -9.08
C PRO A 130 4.21 2.31 -8.16
N HIS A 131 5.50 1.99 -8.24
CA HIS A 131 6.11 1.00 -7.34
C HIS A 131 5.93 1.41 -5.86
N PHE A 132 6.18 2.68 -5.52
CA PHE A 132 6.00 3.16 -4.15
C PHE A 132 4.54 3.42 -3.76
N HIS A 133 3.61 3.56 -4.71
CA HIS A 133 2.17 3.51 -4.39
C HIS A 133 1.69 2.10 -4.04
N TYR A 134 2.16 1.08 -4.75
CA TYR A 134 1.64 -0.29 -4.64
C TYR A 134 2.47 -1.15 -3.69
N ALA A 135 3.77 -1.28 -3.91
CA ALA A 135 4.65 -2.09 -3.07
C ALA A 135 5.11 -1.34 -1.80
N GLY A 136 5.39 -0.04 -1.91
CA GLY A 136 5.80 0.76 -0.75
C GLY A 136 4.65 1.08 0.21
N PHE A 137 3.59 1.73 -0.30
CA PHE A 137 2.46 2.17 0.53
C PHE A 137 1.45 1.06 0.78
N THR A 138 0.83 0.54 -0.30
CA THR A 138 -0.32 -0.36 -0.14
C THR A 138 0.08 -1.70 0.45
N ALA A 139 1.17 -2.31 -0.03
CA ALA A 139 1.60 -3.61 0.47
C ALA A 139 1.99 -3.54 1.95
N ALA A 140 2.74 -2.52 2.35
CA ALA A 140 3.10 -2.32 3.75
C ALA A 140 1.87 -2.04 4.63
N LEU A 141 0.93 -1.20 4.18
CA LEU A 141 -0.31 -0.94 4.91
C LEU A 141 -1.13 -2.22 5.09
N VAL A 142 -1.35 -2.98 4.02
CA VAL A 142 -2.12 -4.23 4.07
C VAL A 142 -1.43 -5.26 4.95
N ALA A 143 -0.10 -5.39 4.89
CA ALA A 143 0.66 -6.27 5.78
C ALA A 143 0.46 -5.89 7.27
N GLY A 144 0.47 -4.59 7.58
CA GLY A 144 0.18 -4.09 8.93
C GLY A 144 -1.25 -4.38 9.39
N LEU A 145 -2.25 -4.18 8.50
CA LEU A 145 -3.66 -4.47 8.79
C LEU A 145 -3.90 -5.97 8.99
N VAL A 146 -3.31 -6.82 8.14
CA VAL A 146 -3.36 -8.28 8.25
C VAL A 146 -2.74 -8.74 9.56
N CYS A 147 -1.57 -8.18 9.92
CA CYS A 147 -0.90 -8.53 11.17
C CYS A 147 -1.73 -8.19 12.41
N ARG A 148 -2.45 -7.07 12.41
CA ARG A 148 -3.36 -6.68 13.52
C ARG A 148 -4.63 -7.51 13.58
N ALA A 149 -5.09 -8.05 12.46
CA ALA A 149 -6.35 -8.78 12.38
C ALA A 149 -6.18 -10.29 12.44
N ALA A 150 -4.98 -10.80 12.25
CA ALA A 150 -4.63 -12.21 12.35
C ALA A 150 -4.82 -12.75 13.78
N ARG A 151 -4.83 -14.07 13.90
CA ARG A 151 -4.90 -14.75 15.21
C ARG A 151 -3.76 -14.29 16.13
N PRO A 152 -4.02 -14.14 17.44
CA PRO A 152 -2.97 -13.82 18.40
C PRO A 152 -1.79 -14.80 18.27
N GLY A 153 -0.57 -14.25 18.23
CA GLY A 153 0.65 -15.06 18.11
C GLY A 153 0.99 -15.55 16.69
N SER A 154 0.22 -15.22 15.65
CA SER A 154 0.51 -15.62 14.26
C SER A 154 1.90 -15.17 13.82
N ALA A 155 2.84 -16.12 13.74
CA ALA A 155 4.20 -15.88 13.27
C ALA A 155 4.21 -15.45 11.80
N ALA A 156 3.37 -16.08 10.96
CA ALA A 156 3.24 -15.75 9.55
C ALA A 156 2.84 -14.27 9.33
N ALA A 157 1.87 -13.77 10.10
CA ALA A 157 1.43 -12.39 10.02
C ALA A 157 2.51 -11.39 10.48
N ARG A 158 3.26 -11.73 11.53
CA ARG A 158 4.40 -10.89 12.00
C ARG A 158 5.54 -10.89 10.99
N CYS A 159 5.90 -12.05 10.45
CA CYS A 159 6.90 -12.15 9.40
C CYS A 159 6.49 -11.34 8.17
N ALA A 160 5.23 -11.44 7.73
CA ALA A 160 4.72 -10.63 6.61
C ALA A 160 4.89 -9.12 6.87
N ALA A 161 4.49 -8.66 8.05
CA ALA A 161 4.56 -7.24 8.42
C ALA A 161 6.00 -6.67 8.50
N LEU A 162 7.01 -7.51 8.68
CA LEU A 162 8.42 -7.12 8.66
C LEU A 162 9.06 -7.34 7.28
N SER A 163 8.78 -8.48 6.61
CA SER A 163 9.39 -8.81 5.32
C SER A 163 8.93 -7.87 4.21
N VAL A 164 7.69 -7.38 4.24
CA VAL A 164 7.21 -6.44 3.19
C VAL A 164 7.98 -5.13 3.23
N PRO A 165 8.10 -4.41 4.37
CA PRO A 165 8.98 -3.24 4.48
C PRO A 165 10.44 -3.55 4.14
N ALA A 166 10.99 -4.62 4.71
CA ALA A 166 12.40 -4.98 4.51
C ALA A 166 12.68 -5.29 3.03
N GLY A 167 11.82 -6.08 2.38
CA GLY A 167 11.97 -6.40 0.96
C GLY A 167 11.84 -5.18 0.06
N THR A 168 10.91 -4.27 0.34
CA THR A 168 10.76 -3.01 -0.40
C THR A 168 12.04 -2.16 -0.29
N LEU A 169 12.61 -2.03 0.90
CA LEU A 169 13.86 -1.28 1.13
C LEU A 169 15.06 -1.98 0.48
N LEU A 170 15.12 -3.32 0.52
CA LEU A 170 16.20 -4.08 -0.14
C LEU A 170 16.12 -3.96 -1.67
N VAL A 171 14.93 -3.98 -2.26
CA VAL A 171 14.77 -3.71 -3.71
C VAL A 171 15.27 -2.31 -4.03
N LEU A 172 14.88 -1.30 -3.23
CA LEU A 172 15.37 0.07 -3.42
C LEU A 172 16.90 0.15 -3.29
N ALA A 173 17.47 -0.45 -2.26
CA ALA A 173 18.92 -0.51 -2.08
C ALA A 173 19.61 -1.24 -3.23
N GLY A 174 18.99 -2.27 -3.78
CA GLY A 174 19.48 -3.02 -4.92
C GLY A 174 19.71 -2.19 -6.18
N TYR A 175 18.96 -1.10 -6.38
CA TYR A 175 19.23 -0.16 -7.48
C TYR A 175 20.62 0.52 -7.38
N PHE A 176 21.18 0.61 -6.17
CA PHE A 176 22.51 1.17 -5.92
C PHE A 176 23.59 0.10 -5.79
N LEU A 177 23.21 -1.12 -5.38
CA LEU A 177 24.16 -2.19 -5.01
C LEU A 177 24.29 -3.27 -6.11
N GLY A 178 23.30 -3.34 -7.03
CA GLY A 178 23.31 -4.26 -8.17
C GLY A 178 22.19 -5.31 -8.17
N ASP A 179 22.06 -6.04 -9.27
CA ASP A 179 20.93 -6.91 -9.59
C ASP A 179 20.72 -8.07 -8.59
N TRP A 180 21.78 -8.61 -8.00
CA TRP A 180 21.66 -9.66 -6.98
C TRP A 180 21.02 -9.14 -5.68
N TRP A 181 21.27 -7.89 -5.32
CA TRP A 181 20.60 -7.24 -4.19
C TRP A 181 19.13 -6.96 -4.50
N GLN A 182 18.82 -6.57 -5.76
CA GLN A 182 17.43 -6.46 -6.21
C GLN A 182 16.70 -7.80 -6.13
N PHE A 183 17.36 -8.90 -6.58
CA PHE A 183 16.80 -10.25 -6.47
C PHE A 183 16.58 -10.67 -5.01
N ALA A 184 17.54 -10.45 -4.12
CA ALA A 184 17.39 -10.72 -2.69
C ALA A 184 16.20 -9.94 -2.10
N GLY A 185 16.09 -8.65 -2.42
CA GLY A 185 14.95 -7.82 -2.03
C GLY A 185 13.62 -8.34 -2.58
N ALA A 186 13.58 -8.73 -3.86
CA ALA A 186 12.41 -9.32 -4.49
C ALA A 186 12.00 -10.65 -3.82
N ALA A 187 12.96 -11.49 -3.43
CA ALA A 187 12.70 -12.74 -2.72
C ALA A 187 12.10 -12.50 -1.32
N VAL A 188 12.66 -11.56 -0.56
CA VAL A 188 12.14 -11.17 0.77
C VAL A 188 10.74 -10.57 0.65
N LEU A 189 10.53 -9.64 -0.30
CA LEU A 189 9.23 -9.01 -0.55
C LEU A 189 8.19 -10.04 -0.98
N THR A 190 8.54 -10.94 -1.92
CA THR A 190 7.65 -12.00 -2.39
C THR A 190 7.22 -12.92 -1.26
N THR A 191 8.16 -13.35 -0.42
CA THR A 191 7.86 -14.16 0.76
C THR A 191 6.87 -13.43 1.68
N GLY A 192 7.12 -12.15 1.98
CA GLY A 192 6.21 -11.32 2.77
C GLY A 192 4.82 -11.23 2.15
N MET A 193 4.72 -10.98 0.84
CA MET A 193 3.44 -10.86 0.14
C MET A 193 2.68 -12.19 0.06
N TRP A 194 3.38 -13.31 -0.11
CA TRP A 194 2.74 -14.64 -0.04
C TRP A 194 2.21 -14.94 1.36
N LEU A 195 2.92 -14.54 2.41
CA LEU A 195 2.42 -14.66 3.78
C LEU A 195 1.20 -13.76 4.02
N VAL A 196 1.18 -12.52 3.48
CA VAL A 196 -0.02 -11.66 3.49
C VAL A 196 -1.19 -12.37 2.82
N GLY A 197 -0.97 -12.92 1.61
CA GLY A 197 -1.99 -13.67 0.87
C GLY A 197 -2.49 -14.89 1.64
N LEU A 198 -1.58 -15.68 2.20
CA LEU A 198 -1.89 -16.90 2.96
C LEU A 198 -2.74 -16.60 4.21
N VAL A 199 -2.33 -15.62 5.02
CA VAL A 199 -3.06 -15.24 6.24
C VAL A 199 -4.43 -14.65 5.86
N THR A 200 -4.48 -13.80 4.81
CA THR A 200 -5.74 -13.26 4.29
C THR A 200 -6.68 -14.38 3.83
N TRP A 201 -6.19 -15.36 3.09
CA TRP A 201 -6.98 -16.47 2.58
C TRP A 201 -7.50 -17.38 3.68
N ARG A 202 -6.63 -17.76 4.63
CA ARG A 202 -6.95 -18.75 5.66
C ARG A 202 -7.66 -18.18 6.88
N GLU A 203 -7.28 -16.96 7.30
CA GLU A 203 -7.75 -16.40 8.56
C GLU A 203 -8.78 -15.28 8.39
N LEU A 204 -8.64 -14.41 7.37
CA LEU A 204 -9.49 -13.24 7.25
C LEU A 204 -10.67 -13.43 6.31
N ARG A 205 -10.46 -14.10 5.18
CA ARG A 205 -11.51 -14.32 4.18
C ARG A 205 -12.75 -15.04 4.74
N PRO A 206 -12.60 -16.12 5.55
CA PRO A 206 -13.76 -16.81 6.12
C PRO A 206 -14.59 -15.92 7.04
N HIS A 207 -13.98 -14.90 7.63
CA HIS A 207 -14.59 -13.96 8.56
C HIS A 207 -14.89 -12.60 7.90
N GLY A 208 -14.89 -12.51 6.58
CA GLY A 208 -15.10 -11.26 5.82
C GLY A 208 -16.48 -10.61 6.02
N GLY A 209 -17.42 -11.34 6.59
CA GLY A 209 -18.74 -10.84 7.01
C GLY A 209 -19.76 -10.72 5.88
N ASP A 210 -19.38 -10.72 4.61
CA ASP A 210 -20.25 -10.76 3.42
C ASP A 210 -19.53 -11.32 2.18
N PRO A 211 -20.30 -11.83 1.21
CA PRO A 211 -19.72 -12.47 0.01
C PRO A 211 -18.83 -11.53 -0.81
N VAL A 212 -19.16 -10.23 -0.88
CA VAL A 212 -18.36 -9.26 -1.65
C VAL A 212 -17.00 -9.06 -1.00
N THR A 213 -16.96 -8.85 0.30
CA THR A 213 -15.70 -8.71 1.06
C THR A 213 -14.85 -9.97 0.96
N ALA A 214 -15.47 -11.16 1.09
CA ALA A 214 -14.77 -12.43 0.95
C ALA A 214 -14.18 -12.63 -0.47
N ARG A 215 -14.91 -12.24 -1.52
CA ARG A 215 -14.42 -12.28 -2.92
C ARG A 215 -13.27 -11.30 -3.16
N LEU A 216 -13.35 -10.08 -2.63
CA LEU A 216 -12.28 -9.10 -2.75
C LEU A 216 -10.99 -9.57 -2.05
N LEU A 217 -11.10 -10.16 -0.85
CA LEU A 217 -9.97 -10.76 -0.14
C LEU A 217 -9.39 -11.96 -0.91
N ALA A 218 -10.25 -12.80 -1.50
CA ALA A 218 -9.82 -13.92 -2.32
C ALA A 218 -9.07 -13.46 -3.57
N ALA A 219 -9.63 -12.49 -4.30
CA ALA A 219 -9.00 -11.92 -5.50
C ALA A 219 -7.63 -11.33 -5.19
N SER A 220 -7.52 -10.53 -4.11
CA SER A 220 -6.25 -9.93 -3.72
C SER A 220 -5.19 -10.98 -3.39
N SER A 221 -5.55 -12.06 -2.69
CA SER A 221 -4.62 -13.14 -2.34
C SER A 221 -4.19 -13.98 -3.55
N ALA A 222 -5.13 -14.30 -4.45
CA ALA A 222 -4.84 -15.09 -5.66
C ALA A 222 -3.93 -14.32 -6.63
N VAL A 223 -4.19 -13.03 -6.81
CA VAL A 223 -3.34 -12.17 -7.66
C VAL A 223 -1.92 -12.09 -7.12
N LEU A 224 -1.74 -11.93 -5.81
CA LEU A 224 -0.41 -11.94 -5.19
C LEU A 224 0.35 -13.24 -5.46
N ALA A 225 -0.33 -14.39 -5.41
CA ALA A 225 0.32 -15.66 -5.69
C ALA A 225 0.97 -15.70 -7.08
N LEU A 226 0.27 -15.14 -8.08
CA LEU A 226 0.71 -15.15 -9.47
C LEU A 226 1.70 -14.02 -9.79
N THR A 227 1.38 -12.78 -9.40
CA THR A 227 2.17 -11.60 -9.78
C THR A 227 3.54 -11.58 -9.12
N MET A 228 3.67 -12.14 -7.91
CA MET A 228 4.95 -12.21 -7.24
C MET A 228 5.91 -13.25 -7.85
N LEU A 229 5.38 -14.30 -8.50
CA LEU A 229 6.21 -15.18 -9.34
C LEU A 229 6.84 -14.44 -10.52
N LEU A 230 6.08 -13.54 -11.15
CA LEU A 230 6.59 -12.71 -12.24
C LEU A 230 7.70 -11.77 -11.77
N ALA A 231 7.56 -11.19 -10.57
CA ALA A 231 8.59 -10.35 -9.97
C ALA A 231 9.89 -11.13 -9.71
N LEU A 232 9.79 -12.35 -9.16
CA LEU A 232 10.95 -13.22 -8.95
C LEU A 232 11.61 -13.62 -10.26
N TRP A 233 10.82 -14.02 -11.26
CA TRP A 233 11.35 -14.39 -12.56
C TRP A 233 12.09 -13.21 -13.19
N TRP A 234 11.50 -12.02 -13.18
CA TRP A 234 12.16 -10.83 -13.72
C TRP A 234 13.47 -10.51 -12.99
N ALA A 235 13.44 -10.50 -11.65
CA ALA A 235 14.61 -10.15 -10.84
C ALA A 235 15.74 -11.20 -10.96
N LEU A 236 15.39 -12.50 -10.97
CA LEU A 236 16.36 -13.57 -11.18
C LEU A 236 16.96 -13.51 -12.59
N GLY A 237 16.11 -13.30 -13.61
CA GLY A 237 16.59 -13.19 -14.99
C GLY A 237 17.59 -12.06 -15.18
N ARG A 238 17.31 -10.90 -14.55
CA ARG A 238 18.25 -9.77 -14.50
C ARG A 238 19.58 -10.13 -13.82
N ALA A 239 19.49 -10.71 -12.63
CA ALA A 239 20.69 -11.02 -11.82
C ALA A 239 21.57 -12.13 -12.42
N ALA A 240 20.94 -13.14 -13.04
CA ALA A 240 21.63 -14.30 -13.60
C ALA A 240 21.85 -14.24 -15.12
N GLY A 241 21.43 -13.16 -15.80
CA GLY A 241 21.51 -13.04 -17.26
C GLY A 241 20.62 -14.05 -18.01
N LEU A 242 19.52 -14.50 -17.39
CA LEU A 242 18.60 -15.46 -17.99
C LEU A 242 17.45 -14.74 -18.73
N PRO A 243 16.75 -15.42 -19.66
CA PRO A 243 15.56 -14.88 -20.29
C PRO A 243 14.52 -14.46 -19.25
N HIS A 244 14.02 -13.24 -19.36
CA HIS A 244 13.04 -12.66 -18.45
C HIS A 244 12.03 -11.77 -19.20
N PRO A 245 10.85 -11.50 -18.63
CA PRO A 245 9.86 -10.61 -19.22
C PRO A 245 10.42 -9.21 -19.48
N THR A 246 9.94 -8.55 -20.55
CA THR A 246 10.25 -7.14 -20.80
C THR A 246 9.55 -6.22 -19.78
N LEU A 247 10.04 -5.00 -19.60
CA LEU A 247 9.38 -4.00 -18.74
C LEU A 247 7.93 -3.71 -19.19
N THR A 248 7.69 -3.69 -20.50
CA THR A 248 6.32 -3.54 -21.06
C THR A 248 5.42 -4.67 -20.59
N TRP A 249 5.88 -5.90 -20.67
CA TRP A 249 5.12 -7.06 -20.25
C TRP A 249 4.91 -7.07 -18.72
N MET A 250 5.95 -6.70 -17.96
CA MET A 250 5.84 -6.55 -16.50
C MET A 250 4.83 -5.47 -16.10
N ALA A 251 4.83 -4.32 -16.77
CA ALA A 251 3.83 -3.26 -16.50
C ALA A 251 2.40 -3.74 -16.79
N ALA A 252 2.19 -4.44 -17.92
CA ALA A 252 0.86 -4.91 -18.34
C ALA A 252 0.32 -6.07 -17.49
N THR A 253 1.16 -6.89 -16.91
CA THR A 253 0.74 -8.08 -16.14
C THR A 253 0.94 -7.89 -14.63
N HIS A 254 2.19 -7.83 -14.17
CA HIS A 254 2.52 -7.62 -12.76
C HIS A 254 2.00 -6.26 -12.24
N GLY A 255 2.21 -5.17 -13.01
CA GLY A 255 1.78 -3.82 -12.63
C GLY A 255 0.27 -3.70 -12.52
N VAL A 256 -0.47 -4.04 -13.59
CA VAL A 256 -1.94 -3.99 -13.63
C VAL A 256 -2.55 -4.97 -12.63
N GLY A 257 -2.03 -6.20 -12.56
CA GLY A 257 -2.49 -7.21 -11.61
C GLY A 257 -2.38 -6.72 -10.17
N ASN A 258 -1.24 -6.17 -9.78
CA ASN A 258 -1.06 -5.64 -8.42
C ASN A 258 -1.88 -4.38 -8.16
N ALA A 259 -2.06 -3.50 -9.14
CA ALA A 259 -2.85 -2.29 -8.97
C ALA A 259 -4.34 -2.59 -8.76
N LEU A 260 -4.94 -3.38 -9.64
CA LEU A 260 -6.37 -3.66 -9.64
C LEU A 260 -6.71 -4.89 -8.78
N GLY A 261 -6.00 -5.99 -9.01
CA GLY A 261 -6.30 -7.28 -8.39
C GLY A 261 -5.84 -7.36 -6.93
N PHE A 262 -4.67 -6.83 -6.60
CA PHE A 262 -4.22 -6.80 -5.20
C PHE A 262 -4.64 -5.51 -4.50
N ALA A 263 -4.08 -4.36 -4.87
CA ALA A 263 -4.17 -3.14 -4.06
C ALA A 263 -5.61 -2.64 -3.94
N LEU A 264 -6.31 -2.46 -5.06
CA LEU A 264 -7.67 -1.94 -5.05
C LEU A 264 -8.63 -2.93 -4.35
N CYS A 265 -8.56 -4.23 -4.66
CA CYS A 265 -9.39 -5.24 -4.00
C CYS A 265 -9.13 -5.31 -2.49
N ALA A 266 -7.86 -5.33 -2.06
CA ALA A 266 -7.53 -5.35 -0.63
C ALA A 266 -8.04 -4.11 0.09
N LEU A 267 -7.79 -2.90 -0.44
CA LEU A 267 -8.23 -1.65 0.19
C LEU A 267 -9.75 -1.54 0.28
N LEU A 268 -10.48 -1.94 -0.78
CA LEU A 268 -11.95 -1.96 -0.76
C LEU A 268 -12.48 -2.96 0.28
N ALA A 269 -11.88 -4.15 0.37
CA ALA A 269 -12.24 -5.13 1.40
C ALA A 269 -12.04 -4.57 2.81
N TRP A 270 -10.88 -4.00 3.09
CA TRP A 270 -10.56 -3.39 4.39
C TRP A 270 -11.47 -2.21 4.74
N ARG A 271 -11.83 -1.38 3.76
CA ARG A 271 -12.82 -0.29 3.94
C ARG A 271 -14.18 -0.82 4.35
N ARG A 272 -14.65 -1.91 3.72
CA ARG A 272 -15.91 -2.58 4.08
C ARG A 272 -15.85 -3.17 5.50
N ILE A 273 -14.76 -3.84 5.86
CA ILE A 273 -14.53 -4.37 7.22
C ILE A 273 -14.54 -3.23 8.26
N ALA A 274 -13.84 -2.13 7.99
CA ALA A 274 -13.80 -0.97 8.88
C ALA A 274 -15.18 -0.33 9.08
N ALA A 275 -15.92 -0.12 7.99
CA ALA A 275 -17.28 0.46 8.05
C ALA A 275 -18.24 -0.39 8.89
N ARG A 276 -18.17 -1.73 8.78
CA ARG A 276 -18.97 -2.65 9.60
C ARG A 276 -18.61 -2.60 11.08
N ARG A 277 -17.33 -2.56 11.41
CA ARG A 277 -16.88 -2.43 12.80
C ARG A 277 -17.42 -1.15 13.44
N ILE A 278 -17.45 -0.06 12.69
CA ILE A 278 -18.03 1.22 13.17
C ILE A 278 -19.54 1.08 13.35
N ALA A 279 -20.26 0.48 12.41
CA ALA A 279 -21.70 0.26 12.51
C ALA A 279 -22.08 -0.60 13.73
N ALA A 280 -21.37 -1.72 13.93
CA ALA A 280 -21.59 -2.61 15.07
C ALA A 280 -21.38 -1.90 16.42
N ARG A 281 -20.32 -1.08 16.53
CA ARG A 281 -20.08 -0.29 17.76
C ARG A 281 -21.20 0.73 18.05
N ARG A 282 -21.79 1.34 17.03
CA ARG A 282 -22.91 2.28 17.19
C ARG A 282 -24.18 1.58 17.68
N THR A 283 -24.46 0.39 17.19
CA THR A 283 -25.62 -0.41 17.60
C THR A 283 -25.52 -0.82 19.08
N THR A 284 -24.33 -1.28 19.52
CA THR A 284 -24.11 -1.64 20.93
C THR A 284 -24.15 -0.44 21.89
N ALA A 285 -23.65 0.72 21.44
CA ALA A 285 -23.68 1.95 22.25
C ALA A 285 -25.08 2.57 22.36
N GLY A 286 -25.99 2.25 21.44
CA GLY A 286 -27.40 2.74 21.45
C GLY A 286 -28.39 1.84 22.19
N GLN A 287 -27.98 0.66 22.69
CA GLN A 287 -28.85 -0.18 23.52
C GLN A 287 -28.87 0.38 24.95
N PRO A 288 -30.06 0.75 25.50
CA PRO A 288 -30.18 1.10 26.91
C PRO A 288 -29.72 -0.10 27.75
N THR A 289 -28.82 0.12 28.70
CA THR A 289 -28.52 -0.89 29.71
C THR A 289 -29.83 -1.19 30.44
N ALA A 290 -30.40 -2.39 30.23
CA ALA A 290 -31.49 -2.86 31.07
C ALA A 290 -30.97 -2.86 32.50
N GLY A 291 -31.47 -1.90 33.30
CA GLY A 291 -31.17 -1.86 34.72
C GLY A 291 -31.57 -3.17 35.40
N PRO A 292 -30.91 -3.53 36.52
CA PRO A 292 -31.28 -4.73 37.24
C PRO A 292 -32.75 -4.63 37.66
N LEU A 293 -33.53 -5.62 37.24
CA LEU A 293 -34.89 -5.81 37.75
C LEU A 293 -34.79 -5.96 39.28
N THR A 294 -35.17 -4.93 40.02
CA THR A 294 -35.36 -5.01 41.44
C THR A 294 -36.53 -5.98 41.68
N ALA A 295 -36.20 -7.19 42.08
CA ALA A 295 -37.20 -8.13 42.58
C ALA A 295 -37.82 -7.53 43.83
N SER A 296 -39.02 -6.98 43.70
CA SER A 296 -39.87 -6.61 44.82
C SER A 296 -40.30 -7.92 45.50
N THR A 297 -39.66 -8.25 46.60
CA THR A 297 -40.18 -9.25 47.54
C THR A 297 -41.41 -8.64 48.24
N GLU A 298 -42.59 -8.96 47.72
CA GLU A 298 -43.86 -8.69 48.39
C GLU A 298 -44.03 -9.76 49.47
N THR A 299 -43.74 -9.37 50.73
CA THR A 299 -44.06 -10.15 51.94
C THR A 299 -45.54 -10.01 52.21
N ALA A 300 -46.32 -11.04 51.90
CA ALA A 300 -47.70 -11.16 52.36
C ALA A 300 -47.73 -11.49 53.88
N ARG A 301 -48.48 -10.68 54.62
CA ARG A 301 -49.05 -11.06 55.93
C ARG A 301 -50.42 -11.64 55.75
#